data_a447a8f5ae81ae2ae458399b3f5a6f59
#
_entry.id   a447a8f5ae81ae2ae458399b3f5a6f59
#
_cell.length_a   1.000
_cell.length_b   1.000
_cell.length_c   1.000
_cell.angle_alpha   90.00
_cell.angle_beta   90.00
_cell.angle_gamma   90.00
#
_symmetry.space_group_name_H-M   'P 1'
#
loop_
_entity.id
_entity.type
_entity.pdbx_description
1 polymer ?
#
loop_
_entity_poly.entity_id
_entity_poly.type
_entity_poly.pdbx_seq_one_letter_code
_entity_poly.pdbx_strand_id
1 'polypeptide(L)'
;MNHKTNLGIRAVLHTARKWKKTLLVFFLLLAITTLVMSGLAIADAQEEHSEELRGVTGASFTVNANNGYTLQPVTDEMIEEIAAIDGVESYNTSHWTIVNLYHQDTLMKGTDEREYVADLFYGTGCFDSEYSPLFLSGALRLTEGCHVTEGNSGIILYEGLAEKYGLSLGDTLEIKNGNPDDPLVECEIAGLFEVIADDDDEQATMAKPSTLYDYENYIFTDMDTMSAVSAPYTASNGNGITSVDFFVSDAAKLESIVQEVQNSTSIDWNSYYITVSNEVYERISSSIADTTTLVTTLIVVITVVSMVLIILILSMSIRSRKRETGILLAVGIAKPAVILQYVLETLLIAVVAFPLAYLSSKQVAGALGTLFGKAAENVIVTPEHFM
;
A
#
# COMPACT_ATOMS: atom_id res chain seq x y z
N MET A 1 30.50 -13.33 60.55
CA MET A 1 30.86 -12.90 59.18
C MET A 1 29.66 -13.01 58.30
N ASN A 2 29.00 -11.89 58.02
CA ASN A 2 27.77 -11.83 57.21
C ASN A 2 28.13 -11.89 55.71
N HIS A 3 28.23 -13.08 55.14
CA HIS A 3 28.26 -13.25 53.68
C HIS A 3 26.85 -13.41 53.12
N LYS A 4 26.04 -12.35 53.21
CA LYS A 4 24.94 -12.15 52.27
C LYS A 4 25.56 -11.76 50.91
N THR A 5 26.12 -12.72 50.18
CA THR A 5 26.49 -12.49 48.78
C THR A 5 25.23 -12.03 48.05
N ASN A 6 25.25 -10.78 47.58
CA ASN A 6 24.15 -10.12 46.89
C ASN A 6 23.67 -11.05 45.78
N LEU A 7 22.37 -11.38 45.73
CA LEU A 7 21.77 -12.24 44.73
C LEU A 7 22.16 -11.84 43.28
N GLY A 8 22.32 -10.53 43.05
CA GLY A 8 22.75 -10.02 41.75
C GLY A 8 24.18 -10.42 41.38
N ILE A 9 25.15 -10.36 42.35
CA ILE A 9 26.53 -10.75 42.10
C ILE A 9 26.61 -12.26 41.78
N ARG A 10 25.82 -13.08 42.46
CA ARG A 10 25.74 -14.53 42.18
C ARG A 10 25.18 -14.82 40.79
N ALA A 11 24.16 -14.07 40.34
CA ALA A 11 23.59 -14.19 39.01
C ALA A 11 24.62 -13.86 37.93
N VAL A 12 25.37 -12.74 38.08
CA VAL A 12 26.40 -12.32 37.12
C VAL A 12 27.56 -13.33 37.05
N LEU A 13 28.08 -13.77 38.18
CA LEU A 13 29.16 -14.76 38.22
C LEU A 13 28.77 -16.10 37.64
N HIS A 14 27.52 -16.52 37.83
CA HIS A 14 26.98 -17.76 37.25
C HIS A 14 26.85 -17.66 35.74
N THR A 15 26.29 -16.55 35.21
CA THR A 15 26.14 -16.26 33.80
C THR A 15 27.49 -16.28 33.08
N ALA A 16 28.51 -15.65 33.67
CA ALA A 16 29.88 -15.65 33.14
C ALA A 16 30.54 -17.03 33.16
N ARG A 17 30.34 -17.83 34.20
CA ARG A 17 30.99 -19.15 34.35
C ARG A 17 30.42 -20.19 33.38
N LYS A 18 29.12 -20.09 32.97
CA LYS A 18 28.45 -21.02 32.04
C LYS A 18 28.18 -20.36 30.67
N TRP A 19 29.10 -19.57 30.17
CA TRP A 19 28.98 -18.74 28.99
C TRP A 19 28.37 -19.44 27.76
N LYS A 20 28.71 -20.72 27.49
CA LYS A 20 28.17 -21.48 26.36
C LYS A 20 26.64 -21.68 26.42
N LYS A 21 26.11 -21.94 27.63
CA LYS A 21 24.65 -22.07 27.82
C LYS A 21 23.95 -20.72 27.81
N THR A 22 24.58 -19.73 28.40
CA THR A 22 24.15 -18.33 28.43
C THR A 22 24.03 -17.81 26.99
N LEU A 23 25.02 -18.08 26.14
CA LEU A 23 25.08 -17.70 24.75
C LEU A 23 23.95 -18.34 23.92
N LEU A 24 23.63 -19.61 24.17
CA LEU A 24 22.52 -20.29 23.54
C LEU A 24 21.18 -19.62 23.90
N VAL A 25 20.94 -19.34 25.20
CA VAL A 25 19.73 -18.66 25.66
C VAL A 25 19.66 -17.24 25.09
N PHE A 26 20.80 -16.54 25.04
CA PHE A 26 20.92 -15.21 24.47
C PHE A 26 20.52 -15.18 22.98
N PHE A 27 21.12 -16.02 22.13
CA PHE A 27 20.79 -16.05 20.70
C PHE A 27 19.35 -16.43 20.45
N LEU A 28 18.80 -17.28 21.28
CA LEU A 28 17.44 -17.72 21.12
C LEU A 28 16.45 -16.63 21.57
N LEU A 29 16.70 -15.94 22.67
CA LEU A 29 15.93 -14.75 23.06
C LEU A 29 16.04 -13.66 21.98
N LEU A 30 17.25 -13.40 21.48
CA LEU A 30 17.48 -12.43 20.42
C LEU A 30 16.66 -12.78 19.18
N ALA A 31 16.72 -14.02 18.68
CA ALA A 31 15.99 -14.45 17.49
C ALA A 31 14.48 -14.31 17.67
N ILE A 32 13.94 -14.79 18.81
CA ILE A 32 12.52 -14.71 19.10
C ILE A 32 12.05 -13.26 19.17
N THR A 33 12.77 -12.41 19.93
CA THR A 33 12.39 -11.00 20.07
C THR A 33 12.50 -10.27 18.74
N THR A 34 13.51 -10.55 17.93
CA THR A 34 13.66 -9.96 16.59
C THR A 34 12.47 -10.31 15.72
N LEU A 35 12.04 -11.58 15.68
CA LEU A 35 10.91 -12.02 14.86
C LEU A 35 9.58 -11.39 15.32
N VAL A 36 9.34 -11.37 16.63
CA VAL A 36 8.11 -10.78 17.19
C VAL A 36 8.05 -9.28 16.88
N MET A 37 9.15 -8.56 17.12
CA MET A 37 9.20 -7.12 16.85
C MET A 37 9.08 -6.79 15.37
N SER A 38 9.73 -7.59 14.50
CA SER A 38 9.59 -7.41 13.05
C SER A 38 8.16 -7.66 12.60
N GLY A 39 7.50 -8.68 13.15
CA GLY A 39 6.10 -8.99 12.85
C GLY A 39 5.15 -7.88 13.28
N LEU A 40 5.30 -7.36 14.50
CA LEU A 40 4.49 -6.24 14.99
C LEU A 40 4.69 -4.97 14.15
N ALA A 41 5.95 -4.63 13.84
CA ALA A 41 6.23 -3.46 13.01
C ALA A 41 5.65 -3.57 11.58
N ILE A 42 5.61 -4.78 11.01
CA ILE A 42 4.93 -5.01 9.72
C ILE A 42 3.42 -4.85 9.87
N ALA A 43 2.82 -5.33 10.97
CA ALA A 43 1.40 -5.17 11.21
C ALA A 43 1.01 -3.70 11.35
N ASP A 44 1.78 -2.93 12.12
CA ASP A 44 1.52 -1.50 12.33
C ASP A 44 1.67 -0.72 11.01
N ALA A 45 2.72 -1.00 10.22
CA ALA A 45 2.89 -0.38 8.91
C ALA A 45 1.73 -0.72 7.95
N GLN A 46 1.21 -1.94 8.04
CA GLN A 46 0.07 -2.37 7.24
C GLN A 46 -1.24 -1.73 7.69
N GLU A 47 -1.41 -1.54 9.01
CA GLU A 47 -2.58 -0.84 9.57
C GLU A 47 -2.56 0.64 9.18
N GLU A 48 -1.41 1.32 9.31
CA GLU A 48 -1.21 2.71 8.88
C GLU A 48 -1.49 2.88 7.39
N HIS A 49 -0.94 2.02 6.54
CA HIS A 49 -1.20 2.03 5.10
C HIS A 49 -2.67 1.70 4.78
N SER A 50 -3.29 0.78 5.52
CA SER A 50 -4.72 0.47 5.37
C SER A 50 -5.61 1.64 5.78
N GLU A 51 -5.25 2.38 6.81
CA GLU A 51 -5.98 3.60 7.23
C GLU A 51 -5.81 4.71 6.19
N GLU A 52 -4.61 4.89 5.67
CA GLU A 52 -4.33 5.83 4.58
C GLU A 52 -5.15 5.47 3.33
N LEU A 53 -5.13 4.19 2.90
CA LEU A 53 -5.95 3.72 1.79
C LEU A 53 -7.45 3.82 2.09
N ARG A 54 -7.91 3.57 3.31
CA ARG A 54 -9.33 3.73 3.69
C ARG A 54 -9.76 5.19 3.66
N GLY A 55 -8.89 6.11 4.04
CA GLY A 55 -9.13 7.55 3.92
C GLY A 55 -9.24 8.01 2.48
N VAL A 56 -8.48 7.39 1.57
CA VAL A 56 -8.45 7.75 0.15
C VAL A 56 -9.36 6.85 -0.70
N THR A 57 -9.51 5.57 -0.34
CA THR A 57 -10.30 4.57 -1.05
C THR A 57 -11.60 4.22 -0.35
N GLY A 58 -12.06 5.09 0.54
CA GLY A 58 -13.42 5.03 1.07
C GLY A 58 -14.44 4.87 -0.06
N ALA A 59 -15.68 4.61 0.28
CA ALA A 59 -16.74 4.63 -0.70
C ALA A 59 -16.62 5.90 -1.53
N SER A 60 -16.69 5.79 -2.84
CA SER A 60 -16.53 6.92 -3.73
C SER A 60 -17.73 7.07 -4.64
N PHE A 61 -17.94 8.28 -5.10
CA PHE A 61 -18.84 8.57 -6.21
C PHE A 61 -18.11 9.43 -7.23
N THR A 62 -18.44 9.23 -8.49
CA THR A 62 -17.84 9.95 -9.60
C THR A 62 -18.88 10.88 -10.20
N VAL A 63 -18.53 12.15 -10.31
CA VAL A 63 -19.30 13.11 -11.13
C VAL A 63 -18.71 13.12 -12.51
N ASN A 64 -19.52 12.76 -13.49
CA ASN A 64 -19.12 12.65 -14.90
C ASN A 64 -19.81 13.72 -15.72
N ALA A 65 -19.06 14.33 -16.63
CA ALA A 65 -19.65 15.18 -17.67
C ALA A 65 -20.46 14.31 -18.64
N ASN A 66 -21.69 14.71 -18.96
CA ASN A 66 -22.52 14.00 -19.89
C ASN A 66 -21.99 14.20 -21.32
N ASN A 67 -21.65 13.10 -22.01
CA ASN A 67 -21.09 13.10 -23.36
C ASN A 67 -22.14 13.41 -24.43
N GLY A 68 -22.99 14.42 -24.19
CA GLY A 68 -23.84 14.97 -25.23
C GLY A 68 -23.05 15.69 -26.33
N TYR A 69 -23.74 16.30 -27.30
CA TYR A 69 -23.11 17.03 -28.42
C TYR A 69 -22.24 18.24 -28.01
N THR A 70 -22.29 18.64 -26.75
CA THR A 70 -21.42 19.66 -26.14
C THR A 70 -20.95 19.16 -24.78
N LEU A 71 -19.71 18.73 -24.74
CA LEU A 71 -19.05 18.35 -23.49
C LEU A 71 -18.95 19.62 -22.61
N GLN A 72 -19.64 19.63 -21.47
CA GLN A 72 -19.43 20.62 -20.45
C GLN A 72 -18.52 20.01 -19.39
N PRO A 73 -17.27 20.49 -19.25
CA PRO A 73 -16.36 19.96 -18.24
C PRO A 73 -16.90 20.22 -16.83
N VAL A 74 -16.47 19.42 -15.87
CA VAL A 74 -16.72 19.68 -14.46
C VAL A 74 -15.90 20.90 -14.07
N THR A 75 -16.55 21.92 -13.52
CA THR A 75 -15.88 23.18 -13.19
C THR A 75 -15.25 23.13 -11.81
N ASP A 76 -14.22 23.98 -11.60
CA ASP A 76 -13.53 24.07 -10.31
C ASP A 76 -14.51 24.51 -9.19
N GLU A 77 -15.49 25.37 -9.50
CA GLU A 77 -16.50 25.78 -8.53
C GLU A 77 -17.38 24.60 -8.09
N MET A 78 -17.72 23.68 -9.02
CA MET A 78 -18.46 22.46 -8.66
C MET A 78 -17.62 21.53 -7.79
N ILE A 79 -16.34 21.38 -8.10
CA ILE A 79 -15.42 20.54 -7.34
C ILE A 79 -15.30 21.06 -5.91
N GLU A 80 -15.07 22.37 -5.75
CA GLU A 80 -14.99 23.02 -4.44
C GLU A 80 -16.30 22.90 -3.66
N GLU A 81 -17.45 23.08 -4.31
CA GLU A 81 -18.76 22.97 -3.67
C GLU A 81 -19.00 21.55 -3.13
N ILE A 82 -18.70 20.52 -3.94
CA ILE A 82 -18.89 19.11 -3.55
C ILE A 82 -17.86 18.72 -2.48
N ALA A 83 -16.61 19.13 -2.64
CA ALA A 83 -15.54 18.86 -1.67
C ALA A 83 -15.78 19.49 -0.30
N ALA A 84 -16.60 20.55 -0.22
CA ALA A 84 -16.96 21.19 1.04
C ALA A 84 -18.06 20.45 1.83
N ILE A 85 -18.69 19.43 1.25
CA ILE A 85 -19.73 18.63 1.91
C ILE A 85 -19.11 17.78 3.03
N ASP A 86 -19.74 17.79 4.21
CA ASP A 86 -19.26 17.03 5.36
C ASP A 86 -19.23 15.52 5.06
N GLY A 87 -18.06 14.92 5.22
CA GLY A 87 -17.82 13.50 4.92
C GLY A 87 -17.17 13.24 3.57
N VAL A 88 -16.97 14.26 2.71
CA VAL A 88 -16.07 14.18 1.55
C VAL A 88 -14.66 14.53 2.03
N GLU A 89 -13.71 13.60 1.88
CA GLU A 89 -12.34 13.78 2.39
C GLU A 89 -11.38 14.27 1.33
N SER A 90 -11.50 13.74 0.12
CA SER A 90 -10.61 14.07 -0.99
C SER A 90 -11.32 13.86 -2.33
N TYR A 91 -10.67 14.30 -3.39
CA TYR A 91 -11.13 14.05 -4.75
C TYR A 91 -9.95 13.82 -5.69
N ASN A 92 -10.21 13.12 -6.79
CA ASN A 92 -9.26 12.91 -7.88
C ASN A 92 -9.92 13.36 -9.19
N THR A 93 -9.31 14.33 -9.87
CA THR A 93 -9.80 14.80 -11.16
C THR A 93 -9.23 13.95 -12.27
N SER A 94 -10.03 13.70 -13.30
CA SER A 94 -9.56 13.00 -14.48
C SER A 94 -10.10 13.60 -15.77
N HIS A 95 -9.29 13.49 -16.81
CA HIS A 95 -9.65 13.83 -18.18
C HIS A 95 -9.27 12.67 -19.09
N TRP A 96 -10.23 12.15 -19.83
CA TRP A 96 -9.96 11.08 -20.78
C TRP A 96 -10.12 11.53 -22.22
N THR A 97 -9.30 10.98 -23.09
CA THR A 97 -9.44 11.11 -24.54
C THR A 97 -8.80 9.91 -25.23
N ILE A 98 -9.16 9.72 -26.49
CA ILE A 98 -8.55 8.68 -27.33
C ILE A 98 -7.31 9.27 -27.99
N VAL A 99 -6.21 8.57 -27.86
CA VAL A 99 -4.91 9.05 -28.33
C VAL A 99 -4.19 8.02 -29.20
N ASN A 100 -3.26 8.52 -30.00
CA ASN A 100 -2.23 7.73 -30.66
C ASN A 100 -0.90 7.96 -29.97
N LEU A 101 -0.09 6.93 -29.86
CA LEU A 101 1.29 7.00 -29.35
C LEU A 101 2.28 6.87 -30.49
N TYR A 102 3.34 7.64 -30.41
CA TYR A 102 4.46 7.59 -31.36
C TYR A 102 5.77 7.41 -30.61
N HIS A 103 6.65 6.63 -31.19
CA HIS A 103 8.04 6.54 -30.78
C HIS A 103 8.93 6.72 -32.01
N GLN A 104 9.82 7.72 -31.97
CA GLN A 104 10.72 8.07 -33.07
C GLN A 104 9.95 8.19 -34.41
N ASP A 105 8.95 9.03 -34.46
CA ASP A 105 8.05 9.27 -35.59
C ASP A 105 7.25 8.02 -36.08
N THR A 106 7.33 6.90 -35.35
CA THR A 106 6.62 5.67 -35.71
C THR A 106 5.36 5.51 -34.85
N LEU A 107 4.20 5.38 -35.52
CA LEU A 107 2.93 5.09 -34.85
C LEU A 107 2.99 3.73 -34.17
N MET A 108 2.74 3.73 -32.87
CA MET A 108 2.71 2.52 -32.07
C MET A 108 1.36 1.80 -32.20
N LYS A 109 1.40 0.49 -32.13
CA LYS A 109 0.21 -0.36 -32.07
C LYS A 109 0.19 -1.11 -30.77
N GLY A 110 -0.95 -1.05 -30.10
CA GLY A 110 -1.22 -1.81 -28.87
C GLY A 110 -1.20 -3.32 -29.08
N THR A 111 -1.67 -4.02 -28.10
CA THR A 111 -1.78 -5.49 -28.10
C THR A 111 -3.10 -5.97 -28.68
N ASP A 112 -4.09 -5.08 -28.79
CA ASP A 112 -5.39 -5.40 -29.35
C ASP A 112 -5.28 -5.83 -30.83
N GLU A 113 -5.78 -7.03 -31.14
CA GLU A 113 -5.71 -7.61 -32.48
C GLU A 113 -6.79 -7.02 -33.44
N ARG A 114 -7.74 -6.24 -32.91
CA ARG A 114 -8.77 -5.59 -33.70
C ARG A 114 -8.20 -4.42 -34.48
N GLU A 115 -8.12 -4.55 -35.79
CA GLU A 115 -7.48 -3.60 -36.71
C GLU A 115 -7.93 -2.14 -36.51
N TYR A 116 -9.20 -1.93 -36.15
CA TYR A 116 -9.80 -0.59 -36.03
C TYR A 116 -9.50 0.12 -34.68
N VAL A 117 -8.93 -0.56 -33.71
CA VAL A 117 -8.50 0.01 -32.43
C VAL A 117 -7.02 -0.25 -32.10
N ALA A 118 -6.33 -0.97 -32.98
CA ALA A 118 -4.96 -1.40 -32.71
C ALA A 118 -3.97 -0.25 -32.48
N ASP A 119 -4.22 0.93 -33.04
CA ASP A 119 -3.40 2.13 -32.92
C ASP A 119 -4.03 3.20 -31.99
N LEU A 120 -5.10 2.84 -31.30
CA LEU A 120 -5.82 3.73 -30.40
C LEU A 120 -5.61 3.30 -28.95
N PHE A 121 -5.31 4.29 -28.10
CA PHE A 121 -5.16 4.10 -26.68
C PHE A 121 -6.17 4.95 -25.91
N TYR A 122 -6.70 4.39 -24.84
CA TYR A 122 -7.54 5.14 -23.91
C TYR A 122 -6.64 5.92 -22.95
N GLY A 123 -6.43 7.18 -23.22
CA GLY A 123 -5.61 8.07 -22.44
C GLY A 123 -6.41 8.71 -21.32
N THR A 124 -5.91 8.60 -20.09
CA THR A 124 -6.47 9.23 -18.91
C THR A 124 -5.42 10.13 -18.26
N GLY A 125 -5.67 11.44 -18.27
CA GLY A 125 -4.94 12.38 -17.43
C GLY A 125 -5.54 12.38 -16.02
N CYS A 126 -4.73 12.21 -15.00
CA CYS A 126 -5.14 12.13 -13.61
C CYS A 126 -4.43 13.18 -12.77
N PHE A 127 -5.08 13.67 -11.72
CA PHE A 127 -4.41 14.42 -10.66
C PHE A 127 -3.43 13.51 -9.93
N ASP A 128 -3.86 12.27 -9.63
CA ASP A 128 -3.02 11.20 -9.14
C ASP A 128 -3.49 9.87 -9.73
N SER A 129 -2.61 9.18 -10.49
CA SER A 129 -2.97 7.93 -11.15
C SER A 129 -3.11 6.74 -10.18
N GLU A 130 -2.53 6.82 -8.98
CA GLU A 130 -2.71 5.79 -7.94
C GLU A 130 -4.19 5.66 -7.54
N TYR A 131 -4.92 6.77 -7.59
CA TYR A 131 -6.35 6.84 -7.27
C TYR A 131 -7.26 6.61 -8.46
N SER A 132 -6.73 6.20 -9.60
CA SER A 132 -7.56 5.75 -10.72
C SER A 132 -8.33 4.46 -10.36
N PRO A 133 -9.62 4.35 -10.74
CA PRO A 133 -10.42 3.15 -10.46
C PRO A 133 -9.76 1.83 -10.89
N LEU A 134 -8.98 1.83 -11.96
CA LEU A 134 -8.28 0.64 -12.45
C LEU A 134 -7.13 0.18 -11.54
N PHE A 135 -6.39 1.10 -10.95
CA PHE A 135 -5.37 0.77 -9.95
C PHE A 135 -6.00 0.44 -8.60
N LEU A 136 -6.99 1.22 -8.16
CA LEU A 136 -7.69 0.97 -6.89
C LEU A 136 -8.42 -0.37 -6.85
N SER A 137 -9.04 -0.80 -7.95
CA SER A 137 -9.69 -2.11 -8.04
C SER A 137 -8.70 -3.28 -8.06
N GLY A 138 -7.41 -2.98 -8.26
CA GLY A 138 -6.38 -4.01 -8.44
C GLY A 138 -6.43 -4.67 -9.83
N ALA A 139 -7.21 -4.13 -10.78
CA ALA A 139 -7.21 -4.60 -12.16
C ALA A 139 -5.84 -4.37 -12.83
N LEU A 140 -5.19 -3.26 -12.47
CA LEU A 140 -3.84 -2.92 -12.88
C LEU A 140 -2.92 -2.84 -11.66
N ARG A 141 -1.64 -3.16 -11.86
CA ARG A 141 -0.60 -3.01 -10.85
C ARG A 141 0.63 -2.35 -11.45
N LEU A 142 1.14 -1.30 -10.82
CA LEU A 142 2.41 -0.69 -11.20
C LEU A 142 3.55 -1.67 -10.89
N THR A 143 4.38 -1.98 -11.89
CA THR A 143 5.50 -2.93 -11.77
C THR A 143 6.84 -2.22 -11.66
N GLU A 144 7.01 -1.10 -12.39
CA GLU A 144 8.23 -0.30 -12.39
C GLU A 144 7.91 1.19 -12.40
N GLY A 145 8.80 2.02 -11.85
CA GLY A 145 8.67 3.47 -11.82
C GLY A 145 7.74 3.97 -10.72
N CYS A 146 6.98 5.02 -11.00
CA CYS A 146 6.11 5.68 -10.04
C CYS A 146 4.81 6.16 -10.72
N HIS A 147 3.78 6.37 -9.89
CA HIS A 147 2.53 6.99 -10.35
C HIS A 147 2.76 8.43 -10.80
N VAL A 148 1.98 8.87 -11.79
CA VAL A 148 1.96 10.28 -12.20
C VAL A 148 1.08 11.06 -11.24
N THR A 149 1.56 12.26 -10.87
CA THR A 149 0.88 13.20 -9.97
C THR A 149 1.13 14.61 -10.45
N GLU A 150 0.51 15.62 -9.84
CA GLU A 150 0.78 17.04 -10.15
C GLU A 150 2.28 17.40 -10.08
N GLY A 151 3.06 16.70 -9.22
CA GLY A 151 4.50 16.94 -9.06
C GLY A 151 5.40 15.98 -9.83
N ASN A 152 4.85 14.99 -10.51
CA ASN A 152 5.57 13.96 -11.24
C ASN A 152 4.88 13.67 -12.57
N SER A 153 5.28 14.41 -13.60
CA SER A 153 4.71 14.31 -14.95
C SER A 153 5.25 13.11 -15.71
N GLY A 154 4.50 12.63 -16.69
CA GLY A 154 4.91 11.57 -17.60
C GLY A 154 3.76 10.68 -18.04
N ILE A 155 4.13 9.50 -18.57
CA ILE A 155 3.18 8.49 -19.00
C ILE A 155 3.43 7.16 -18.28
N ILE A 156 2.34 6.50 -17.90
CA ILE A 156 2.36 5.11 -17.44
C ILE A 156 1.69 4.27 -18.53
N LEU A 157 2.33 3.18 -18.92
CA LEU A 157 1.85 2.29 -19.96
C LEU A 157 2.05 0.82 -19.60
N TYR A 158 1.40 -0.05 -20.37
CA TYR A 158 1.49 -1.50 -20.18
C TYR A 158 2.92 -2.00 -20.43
N GLU A 159 3.47 -2.83 -19.51
CA GLU A 159 4.84 -3.35 -19.60
C GLU A 159 5.08 -4.17 -20.87
N GLY A 160 4.10 -4.97 -21.32
CA GLY A 160 4.21 -5.72 -22.56
C GLY A 160 4.26 -4.84 -23.81
N LEU A 161 3.68 -3.62 -23.78
CA LEU A 161 3.83 -2.65 -24.83
C LEU A 161 5.25 -2.06 -24.82
N ALA A 162 5.79 -1.76 -23.64
CA ALA A 162 7.17 -1.29 -23.49
C ALA A 162 8.16 -2.35 -24.00
N GLU A 163 7.99 -3.60 -23.62
CA GLU A 163 8.81 -4.72 -24.10
C GLU A 163 8.76 -4.86 -25.63
N LYS A 164 7.55 -4.78 -26.21
CA LYS A 164 7.34 -4.88 -27.66
C LYS A 164 8.13 -3.85 -28.47
N TYR A 165 8.29 -2.64 -27.93
CA TYR A 165 8.98 -1.53 -28.59
C TYR A 165 10.40 -1.27 -28.04
N GLY A 166 10.86 -2.07 -27.05
CA GLY A 166 12.18 -1.94 -26.42
C GLY A 166 12.34 -0.66 -25.62
N LEU A 167 11.25 -0.22 -24.97
CA LEU A 167 11.17 1.00 -24.17
C LEU A 167 11.49 0.72 -22.70
N SER A 168 12.02 1.73 -22.02
CA SER A 168 12.37 1.71 -20.61
C SER A 168 11.92 3.00 -19.90
N LEU A 169 11.93 2.99 -18.57
CA LEU A 169 11.66 4.20 -17.80
C LEU A 169 12.58 5.36 -18.23
N GLY A 170 12.02 6.56 -18.40
CA GLY A 170 12.72 7.74 -18.84
C GLY A 170 12.85 7.89 -20.37
N ASP A 171 12.44 6.89 -21.16
CA ASP A 171 12.34 7.06 -22.62
C ASP A 171 11.20 8.02 -22.97
N THR A 172 11.37 8.78 -24.04
CA THR A 172 10.41 9.77 -24.50
C THR A 172 9.45 9.17 -25.51
N LEU A 173 8.17 9.38 -25.30
CA LEU A 173 7.09 9.12 -26.25
C LEU A 173 6.42 10.41 -26.67
N GLU A 174 5.75 10.36 -27.79
CA GLU A 174 4.91 11.46 -28.29
C GLU A 174 3.46 10.99 -28.32
N ILE A 175 2.58 11.82 -27.74
CA ILE A 175 1.13 11.57 -27.66
C ILE A 175 0.43 12.53 -28.61
N LYS A 176 -0.59 12.05 -29.28
CA LYS A 176 -1.43 12.84 -30.19
C LYS A 176 -2.89 12.44 -30.05
N ASN A 177 -3.78 13.40 -30.08
CA ASN A 177 -5.21 13.15 -30.16
C ASN A 177 -5.58 12.90 -31.64
N GLY A 178 -6.03 11.74 -31.96
CA GLY A 178 -6.60 11.16 -33.20
C GLY A 178 -6.55 11.88 -34.56
N ASN A 179 -6.39 13.20 -34.63
CA ASN A 179 -6.35 13.93 -35.89
C ASN A 179 -4.92 14.14 -36.43
N PRO A 180 -4.71 14.01 -37.74
CA PRO A 180 -3.38 14.20 -38.35
C PRO A 180 -2.76 15.57 -38.11
N ASP A 181 -3.56 16.61 -37.95
CA ASP A 181 -3.09 17.99 -37.82
C ASP A 181 -2.87 18.43 -36.35
N ASP A 182 -3.19 17.58 -35.37
CA ASP A 182 -3.01 17.91 -33.97
C ASP A 182 -1.53 17.91 -33.57
N PRO A 183 -1.14 18.74 -32.60
CA PRO A 183 0.24 18.77 -32.12
C PRO A 183 0.62 17.47 -31.43
N LEU A 184 1.88 17.07 -31.57
CA LEU A 184 2.49 16.02 -30.76
C LEU A 184 2.90 16.61 -29.41
N VAL A 185 2.61 15.91 -28.33
CA VAL A 185 3.01 16.26 -26.99
C VAL A 185 4.03 15.23 -26.51
N GLU A 186 5.23 15.67 -26.20
CA GLU A 186 6.29 14.80 -25.68
C GLU A 186 6.07 14.52 -24.20
N CYS A 187 6.27 13.26 -23.78
CA CYS A 187 6.24 12.84 -22.39
C CYS A 187 7.26 11.72 -22.13
N GLU A 188 7.79 11.66 -20.92
CA GLU A 188 8.71 10.60 -20.49
C GLU A 188 7.92 9.45 -19.86
N ILE A 189 8.42 8.20 -20.01
CA ILE A 189 7.83 7.02 -19.35
C ILE A 189 8.16 7.11 -17.86
N ALA A 190 7.14 7.41 -17.04
CA ALA A 190 7.23 7.52 -15.59
C ALA A 190 7.02 6.17 -14.89
N GLY A 191 6.22 5.28 -15.49
CA GLY A 191 5.92 3.99 -14.91
C GLY A 191 5.44 2.96 -15.91
N LEU A 192 5.52 1.70 -15.50
CA LEU A 192 5.00 0.55 -16.23
C LEU A 192 4.01 -0.21 -15.36
N PHE A 193 2.95 -0.73 -15.95
CA PHE A 193 1.97 -1.55 -15.24
C PHE A 193 1.78 -2.92 -15.89
N GLU A 194 1.34 -3.88 -15.09
CA GLU A 194 0.83 -5.16 -15.54
C GLU A 194 -0.68 -5.25 -15.36
N VAL A 195 -1.33 -6.10 -16.14
CA VAL A 195 -2.74 -6.42 -16.02
C VAL A 195 -2.89 -7.63 -15.10
N ILE A 196 -3.67 -7.46 -14.03
CA ILE A 196 -3.95 -8.51 -13.04
C ILE A 196 -5.37 -9.09 -13.27
N ALA A 197 -6.28 -8.28 -13.80
CA ALA A 197 -7.65 -8.69 -14.01
C ALA A 197 -7.74 -9.78 -15.08
N ASP A 198 -8.50 -10.84 -14.80
CA ASP A 198 -8.89 -11.82 -15.80
C ASP A 198 -10.08 -11.28 -16.62
N ASP A 199 -10.16 -11.68 -17.88
CA ASP A 199 -11.26 -11.28 -18.81
C ASP A 199 -12.64 -11.67 -18.28
N ASP A 200 -12.76 -12.68 -17.42
CA ASP A 200 -13.99 -13.17 -16.79
C ASP A 200 -14.32 -12.43 -15.46
N ASP A 201 -13.49 -11.49 -15.01
CA ASP A 201 -13.74 -10.72 -13.80
C ASP A 201 -14.75 -9.60 -14.04
N GLU A 202 -16.02 -9.87 -13.73
CA GLU A 202 -17.12 -8.90 -13.90
C GLU A 202 -16.85 -7.60 -13.09
N GLN A 203 -16.22 -7.68 -11.94
CA GLN A 203 -15.94 -6.52 -11.08
C GLN A 203 -14.82 -5.65 -11.66
N ALA A 204 -13.75 -6.27 -12.16
CA ALA A 204 -12.71 -5.54 -12.85
C ALA A 204 -13.24 -4.86 -14.12
N THR A 205 -14.14 -5.54 -14.83
CA THR A 205 -14.81 -4.99 -16.02
C THR A 205 -15.67 -3.77 -15.67
N MET A 206 -16.30 -3.72 -14.49
CA MET A 206 -17.08 -2.56 -14.02
C MET A 206 -16.19 -1.34 -13.69
N ALA A 207 -14.96 -1.55 -13.24
CA ALA A 207 -14.01 -0.46 -13.04
C ALA A 207 -13.47 0.13 -14.36
N LYS A 208 -13.70 -0.53 -15.48
CA LYS A 208 -13.20 -0.14 -16.80
C LYS A 208 -14.02 1.03 -17.34
N PRO A 209 -13.43 2.21 -17.59
CA PRO A 209 -14.16 3.35 -18.13
C PRO A 209 -14.76 3.11 -19.52
N SER A 210 -14.16 2.20 -20.29
CA SER A 210 -14.66 1.80 -21.60
C SER A 210 -14.39 0.32 -21.85
N THR A 211 -15.42 -0.42 -22.22
CA THR A 211 -15.31 -1.83 -22.63
C THR A 211 -14.80 -2.00 -24.07
N LEU A 212 -14.60 -0.91 -24.78
CA LEU A 212 -14.09 -0.94 -26.15
C LEU A 212 -12.60 -1.25 -26.21
N TYR A 213 -11.84 -0.91 -25.17
CA TYR A 213 -10.39 -1.06 -25.11
C TYR A 213 -10.03 -2.18 -24.15
N ASP A 214 -9.04 -2.99 -24.50
CA ASP A 214 -8.44 -3.95 -23.59
C ASP A 214 -7.56 -3.21 -22.55
N TYR A 215 -7.32 -3.82 -21.37
CA TYR A 215 -6.58 -3.18 -20.28
C TYR A 215 -5.19 -2.71 -20.70
N GLU A 216 -4.54 -3.46 -21.60
CA GLU A 216 -3.22 -3.17 -22.15
C GLU A 216 -3.16 -1.90 -22.99
N ASN A 217 -4.31 -1.42 -23.47
CA ASN A 217 -4.42 -0.22 -24.29
C ASN A 217 -4.83 1.03 -23.50
N TYR A 218 -4.82 0.94 -22.15
CA TYR A 218 -4.94 2.11 -21.29
C TYR A 218 -3.59 2.74 -21.07
N ILE A 219 -3.56 4.07 -21.01
CA ILE A 219 -2.40 4.86 -20.59
C ILE A 219 -2.83 5.91 -19.58
N PHE A 220 -1.93 6.26 -18.69
CA PHE A 220 -2.17 7.29 -17.67
C PHE A 220 -1.10 8.37 -17.81
N THR A 221 -1.53 9.62 -17.73
CA THR A 221 -0.64 10.79 -17.71
C THR A 221 -1.04 11.72 -16.59
N ASP A 222 -0.19 12.72 -16.30
CA ASP A 222 -0.63 13.86 -15.51
C ASP A 222 -1.66 14.72 -16.28
N MET A 223 -2.40 15.54 -15.52
CA MET A 223 -3.48 16.39 -16.07
C MET A 223 -2.96 17.42 -17.09
N ASP A 224 -1.76 17.98 -16.87
CA ASP A 224 -1.18 19.00 -17.74
C ASP A 224 -0.84 18.41 -19.11
N THR A 225 -0.22 17.21 -19.12
CA THR A 225 0.10 16.47 -20.35
C THR A 225 -1.18 16.16 -21.13
N MET A 226 -2.21 15.60 -20.48
CA MET A 226 -3.45 15.26 -21.17
C MET A 226 -4.23 16.49 -21.64
N SER A 227 -4.20 17.56 -20.86
CA SER A 227 -4.81 18.84 -21.22
C SER A 227 -4.13 19.42 -22.48
N ALA A 228 -2.82 19.33 -22.56
CA ALA A 228 -2.07 19.77 -23.77
C ALA A 228 -2.45 18.95 -25.00
N VAL A 229 -2.59 17.62 -24.87
CA VAL A 229 -3.05 16.71 -25.94
C VAL A 229 -4.46 17.07 -26.41
N SER A 230 -5.33 17.42 -25.46
CA SER A 230 -6.75 17.73 -25.73
C SER A 230 -7.01 19.18 -26.08
N ALA A 231 -6.02 20.09 -25.95
CA ALA A 231 -6.19 21.54 -26.11
C ALA A 231 -6.92 21.97 -27.39
N PRO A 232 -6.69 21.34 -28.57
CA PRO A 232 -7.43 21.69 -29.78
C PRO A 232 -8.95 21.54 -29.66
N TYR A 233 -9.42 20.65 -28.77
CA TYR A 233 -10.85 20.31 -28.56
C TYR A 233 -11.45 20.97 -27.35
N THR A 234 -10.65 21.23 -26.32
CA THR A 234 -11.11 21.77 -25.02
C THR A 234 -10.97 23.29 -24.92
N ALA A 235 -10.22 23.93 -25.84
CA ALA A 235 -9.97 25.37 -25.82
C ALA A 235 -11.24 26.25 -25.77
N SER A 236 -12.40 25.73 -26.16
CA SER A 236 -13.69 26.42 -26.06
C SER A 236 -14.55 26.00 -24.86
N ASN A 237 -14.17 24.96 -24.12
CA ASN A 237 -15.06 24.29 -23.17
C ASN A 237 -14.56 24.25 -21.72
N GLY A 238 -13.51 25.02 -21.37
CA GLY A 238 -13.01 25.13 -19.99
C GLY A 238 -11.77 24.27 -19.68
N ASN A 239 -11.63 23.81 -18.43
CA ASN A 239 -10.44 23.12 -17.90
C ASN A 239 -10.23 21.68 -18.42
N GLY A 240 -11.19 21.14 -19.19
CA GLY A 240 -11.08 19.78 -19.75
C GLY A 240 -11.38 18.64 -18.78
N ILE A 241 -11.69 18.90 -17.52
CA ILE A 241 -12.02 17.84 -16.55
C ILE A 241 -13.33 17.15 -16.97
N THR A 242 -13.23 15.85 -17.28
CA THR A 242 -14.38 15.06 -17.74
C THR A 242 -15.05 14.29 -16.64
N SER A 243 -14.31 13.93 -15.59
CA SER A 243 -14.83 13.26 -14.42
C SER A 243 -14.05 13.61 -13.16
N VAL A 244 -14.70 13.50 -12.01
CA VAL A 244 -14.10 13.72 -10.70
C VAL A 244 -14.60 12.64 -9.76
N ASP A 245 -13.67 11.89 -9.21
CA ASP A 245 -13.92 10.90 -8.17
C ASP A 245 -13.84 11.56 -6.81
N PHE A 246 -14.93 11.51 -6.04
CA PHE A 246 -14.97 12.02 -4.67
C PHE A 246 -14.94 10.86 -3.69
N PHE A 247 -14.01 10.90 -2.75
CA PHE A 247 -13.82 9.86 -1.74
C PHE A 247 -14.47 10.28 -0.43
N VAL A 248 -15.17 9.33 0.20
CA VAL A 248 -15.99 9.57 1.39
C VAL A 248 -15.37 8.84 2.57
N SER A 249 -15.24 9.52 3.72
CA SER A 249 -14.66 8.97 4.94
C SER A 249 -15.39 7.75 5.51
N ASP A 250 -16.72 7.69 5.28
CA ASP A 250 -17.59 6.66 5.82
C ASP A 250 -18.54 6.14 4.74
N ALA A 251 -18.31 4.90 4.32
CA ALA A 251 -19.14 4.23 3.31
C ALA A 251 -20.64 4.21 3.67
N ALA A 252 -20.98 4.19 4.95
CA ALA A 252 -22.37 4.22 5.40
C ALA A 252 -23.06 5.56 5.10
N LYS A 253 -22.29 6.63 4.92
CA LYS A 253 -22.80 7.96 4.60
C LYS A 253 -22.86 8.23 3.09
N LEU A 254 -22.26 7.39 2.26
CA LEU A 254 -22.14 7.61 0.82
C LEU A 254 -23.47 7.95 0.17
N GLU A 255 -24.50 7.16 0.42
CA GLU A 255 -25.83 7.38 -0.19
C GLU A 255 -26.44 8.73 0.24
N SER A 256 -26.26 9.11 1.51
CA SER A 256 -26.75 10.39 2.01
C SER A 256 -25.98 11.58 1.43
N ILE A 257 -24.66 11.44 1.25
CA ILE A 257 -23.81 12.45 0.63
C ILE A 257 -24.18 12.62 -0.85
N VAL A 258 -24.34 11.51 -1.58
CA VAL A 258 -24.75 11.54 -2.98
C VAL A 258 -26.12 12.20 -3.14
N GLN A 259 -27.06 11.94 -2.24
CA GLN A 259 -28.36 12.64 -2.24
C GLN A 259 -28.23 14.14 -1.97
N GLU A 260 -27.33 14.54 -1.08
CA GLU A 260 -27.05 15.96 -0.80
C GLU A 260 -26.46 16.64 -2.03
N VAL A 261 -25.47 16.00 -2.70
CA VAL A 261 -24.89 16.48 -3.96
C VAL A 261 -25.96 16.62 -5.04
N GLN A 262 -26.83 15.61 -5.23
CA GLN A 262 -27.90 15.65 -6.23
C GLN A 262 -28.97 16.72 -5.96
N ASN A 263 -29.14 17.11 -4.71
CA ASN A 263 -30.06 18.17 -4.30
C ASN A 263 -29.45 19.58 -4.46
N SER A 264 -28.17 19.70 -4.80
CA SER A 264 -27.56 21.00 -5.08
C SER A 264 -28.28 21.67 -6.26
N THR A 265 -28.71 22.89 -6.06
CA THR A 265 -29.43 23.71 -7.07
C THR A 265 -28.49 24.50 -7.96
N SER A 266 -27.21 24.57 -7.63
CA SER A 266 -26.16 25.24 -8.40
C SER A 266 -25.68 24.44 -9.58
N ILE A 267 -25.88 23.10 -9.55
CA ILE A 267 -25.41 22.15 -10.56
C ILE A 267 -26.55 21.79 -11.52
N ASP A 268 -26.32 21.99 -12.82
CA ASP A 268 -27.25 21.53 -13.86
C ASP A 268 -27.08 20.03 -14.15
N TRP A 269 -27.79 19.21 -13.43
CA TRP A 269 -27.74 17.75 -13.55
C TRP A 269 -28.22 17.19 -14.91
N ASN A 270 -28.65 18.03 -15.86
CA ASN A 270 -28.84 17.58 -17.25
C ASN A 270 -27.49 17.44 -17.99
N SER A 271 -26.48 18.16 -17.53
CA SER A 271 -25.14 18.17 -18.13
C SER A 271 -24.17 17.19 -17.45
N TYR A 272 -24.55 16.62 -16.30
CA TYR A 272 -23.71 15.73 -15.50
C TYR A 272 -24.50 14.54 -14.98
N TYR A 273 -23.79 13.47 -14.63
CA TYR A 273 -24.38 12.31 -13.95
C TYR A 273 -23.42 11.78 -12.87
N ILE A 274 -24.00 11.17 -11.86
CA ILE A 274 -23.24 10.56 -10.78
C ILE A 274 -23.22 9.05 -10.96
N THR A 275 -22.04 8.47 -10.85
CA THR A 275 -21.82 7.02 -10.72
C THR A 275 -21.35 6.74 -9.31
N VAL A 276 -21.97 5.78 -8.63
CA VAL A 276 -21.58 5.39 -7.27
C VAL A 276 -20.82 4.07 -7.36
N SER A 277 -19.62 4.05 -6.84
CA SER A 277 -18.77 2.85 -6.83
C SER A 277 -18.66 2.28 -5.43
N ASN A 278 -19.63 1.43 -5.06
CA ASN A 278 -19.54 0.62 -3.84
C ASN A 278 -18.65 -0.62 -4.03
N GLU A 279 -18.54 -1.11 -5.25
CA GLU A 279 -17.86 -2.38 -5.56
C GLU A 279 -16.35 -2.27 -5.41
N VAL A 280 -15.76 -1.14 -5.82
CA VAL A 280 -14.34 -0.84 -5.59
C VAL A 280 -14.04 -0.84 -4.09
N TYR A 281 -14.91 -0.21 -3.29
CA TYR A 281 -14.79 -0.21 -1.83
C TYR A 281 -14.87 -1.61 -1.23
N GLU A 282 -15.85 -2.44 -1.63
CA GLU A 282 -16.00 -3.80 -1.12
C GLU A 282 -14.78 -4.68 -1.46
N ARG A 283 -14.25 -4.54 -2.67
CA ARG A 283 -13.07 -5.30 -3.11
C ARG A 283 -11.80 -4.87 -2.38
N ILE A 284 -11.57 -3.58 -2.27
CA ILE A 284 -10.42 -3.03 -1.53
C ILE A 284 -10.54 -3.38 -0.05
N SER A 285 -11.72 -3.20 0.53
CA SER A 285 -11.98 -3.54 1.93
C SER A 285 -11.79 -5.03 2.21
N SER A 286 -12.23 -5.92 1.31
CA SER A 286 -12.01 -7.36 1.43
C SER A 286 -10.53 -7.73 1.27
N SER A 287 -9.85 -7.18 0.29
CA SER A 287 -8.42 -7.44 0.04
C SER A 287 -7.54 -6.96 1.20
N ILE A 288 -7.84 -5.78 1.76
CA ILE A 288 -7.19 -5.25 2.97
C ILE A 288 -7.48 -6.15 4.17
N ALA A 289 -8.75 -6.57 4.36
CA ALA A 289 -9.15 -7.44 5.46
C ALA A 289 -8.45 -8.81 5.39
N ASP A 290 -8.33 -9.38 4.20
CA ASP A 290 -7.64 -10.65 3.97
C ASP A 290 -6.15 -10.55 4.30
N THR A 291 -5.48 -9.50 3.83
CA THR A 291 -4.05 -9.28 4.10
C THR A 291 -3.80 -9.00 5.58
N THR A 292 -4.62 -8.18 6.22
CA THR A 292 -4.55 -7.91 7.67
C THR A 292 -4.79 -9.19 8.48
N THR A 293 -5.73 -10.04 8.05
CA THR A 293 -6.01 -11.33 8.68
C THR A 293 -4.82 -12.29 8.57
N LEU A 294 -4.18 -12.36 7.41
CA LEU A 294 -2.98 -13.18 7.19
C LEU A 294 -1.81 -12.71 8.07
N VAL A 295 -1.52 -11.41 8.10
CA VAL A 295 -0.45 -10.82 8.92
C VAL A 295 -0.73 -11.04 10.41
N THR A 296 -1.93 -10.76 10.87
CA THR A 296 -2.35 -10.97 12.28
C THR A 296 -2.24 -12.45 12.66
N THR A 297 -2.69 -13.36 11.82
CA THR A 297 -2.58 -14.80 12.04
C THR A 297 -1.12 -15.23 12.16
N LEU A 298 -0.26 -14.74 11.27
CA LEU A 298 1.17 -15.01 11.31
C LEU A 298 1.81 -14.54 12.63
N ILE A 299 1.48 -13.34 13.09
CA ILE A 299 1.96 -12.77 14.36
C ILE A 299 1.52 -13.63 15.55
N VAL A 300 0.24 -14.02 15.58
CA VAL A 300 -0.29 -14.90 16.63
C VAL A 300 0.45 -16.23 16.66
N VAL A 301 0.67 -16.86 15.50
CA VAL A 301 1.44 -18.11 15.40
C VAL A 301 2.87 -17.93 15.88
N ILE A 302 3.57 -16.89 15.43
CA ILE A 302 4.94 -16.58 15.87
C ILE A 302 4.98 -16.36 17.38
N THR A 303 4.03 -15.63 17.95
CA THR A 303 3.96 -15.34 19.39
C THR A 303 3.74 -16.61 20.20
N VAL A 304 2.80 -17.46 19.80
CA VAL A 304 2.50 -18.74 20.47
C VAL A 304 3.71 -19.67 20.41
N VAL A 305 4.32 -19.85 19.24
CA VAL A 305 5.51 -20.68 19.08
C VAL A 305 6.67 -20.13 19.92
N SER A 306 6.86 -18.82 19.95
CA SER A 306 7.88 -18.14 20.77
C SER A 306 7.66 -18.39 22.26
N MET A 307 6.41 -18.30 22.74
CA MET A 307 6.10 -18.57 24.14
C MET A 307 6.41 -20.01 24.53
N VAL A 308 6.04 -20.97 23.67
CA VAL A 308 6.35 -22.42 23.88
C VAL A 308 7.86 -22.65 23.93
N LEU A 309 8.62 -22.04 23.01
CA LEU A 309 10.09 -22.15 22.99
C LEU A 309 10.72 -21.56 24.25
N ILE A 310 10.27 -20.39 24.72
CA ILE A 310 10.77 -19.79 25.95
C ILE A 310 10.49 -20.71 27.15
N ILE A 311 9.30 -21.27 27.26
CA ILE A 311 8.93 -22.21 28.33
C ILE A 311 9.82 -23.45 28.29
N LEU A 312 10.03 -24.04 27.11
CA LEU A 312 10.89 -25.22 26.95
C LEU A 312 12.33 -24.95 27.36
N ILE A 313 12.88 -23.78 26.98
CA ILE A 313 14.26 -23.40 27.32
C ILE A 313 14.42 -23.17 28.82
N LEU A 314 13.49 -22.40 29.43
CA LEU A 314 13.50 -22.21 30.87
C LEU A 314 13.37 -23.54 31.60
N SER A 315 12.48 -24.44 31.16
CA SER A 315 12.32 -25.79 31.72
C SER A 315 13.60 -26.61 31.61
N MET A 316 14.25 -26.60 30.45
CA MET A 316 15.51 -27.30 30.22
C MET A 316 16.66 -26.67 31.05
N SER A 317 16.72 -25.36 31.19
CA SER A 317 17.68 -24.64 32.04
C SER A 317 17.53 -25.04 33.51
N ILE A 318 16.31 -25.08 34.02
CA ILE A 318 16.00 -25.50 35.40
C ILE A 318 16.36 -26.96 35.61
N ARG A 319 16.00 -27.86 34.69
CA ARG A 319 16.31 -29.30 34.77
C ARG A 319 17.84 -29.56 34.83
N SER A 320 18.61 -28.81 34.04
CA SER A 320 20.08 -28.95 34.00
C SER A 320 20.78 -28.53 35.30
N ARG A 321 20.06 -27.84 36.22
CA ARG A 321 20.58 -27.28 37.49
C ARG A 321 19.96 -27.97 38.72
N LYS A 322 19.27 -29.09 38.60
CA LYS A 322 18.63 -29.80 39.74
C LYS A 322 19.58 -30.04 40.91
N ARG A 323 20.84 -30.41 40.64
CA ARG A 323 21.86 -30.68 41.66
C ARG A 323 22.25 -29.39 42.37
N GLU A 324 22.45 -28.28 41.66
CA GLU A 324 22.79 -26.99 42.24
C GLU A 324 21.63 -26.44 43.12
N THR A 325 20.40 -26.56 42.59
CA THR A 325 19.17 -26.19 43.31
C THR A 325 19.00 -27.02 44.59
N GLY A 326 19.27 -28.33 44.52
CA GLY A 326 19.23 -29.21 45.69
C GLY A 326 20.21 -28.82 46.77
N ILE A 327 21.45 -28.49 46.40
CA ILE A 327 22.49 -28.01 47.33
C ILE A 327 22.05 -26.69 48.01
N LEU A 328 21.53 -25.73 47.22
CA LEU A 328 21.06 -24.44 47.77
C LEU A 328 19.91 -24.60 48.76
N LEU A 329 18.98 -25.50 48.48
CA LEU A 329 17.87 -25.83 49.39
C LEU A 329 18.36 -26.57 50.63
N ALA A 330 19.33 -27.47 50.50
CA ALA A 330 19.93 -28.18 51.65
C ALA A 330 20.68 -27.25 52.60
N VAL A 331 21.28 -26.18 52.09
CA VAL A 331 21.93 -25.13 52.89
C VAL A 331 20.93 -24.13 53.51
N GLY A 332 19.62 -24.34 53.29
CA GLY A 332 18.54 -23.54 53.92
C GLY A 332 18.12 -22.29 53.15
N ILE A 333 18.50 -22.16 51.84
CA ILE A 333 18.02 -21.05 51.03
C ILE A 333 16.57 -21.29 50.64
N ALA A 334 15.72 -20.30 50.91
CA ALA A 334 14.27 -20.39 50.62
C ALA A 334 14.00 -20.56 49.12
N LYS A 335 13.00 -21.40 48.77
CA LYS A 335 12.58 -21.65 47.40
C LYS A 335 12.36 -20.36 46.58
N PRO A 336 11.69 -19.30 47.10
CA PRO A 336 11.51 -18.04 46.37
C PRO A 336 12.81 -17.36 45.99
N ALA A 337 13.84 -17.42 46.86
CA ALA A 337 15.14 -16.82 46.56
C ALA A 337 15.89 -17.54 45.43
N VAL A 338 15.70 -18.85 45.28
CA VAL A 338 16.25 -19.63 44.18
C VAL A 338 15.54 -19.29 42.87
N ILE A 339 14.21 -19.16 42.90
CA ILE A 339 13.43 -18.74 41.75
C ILE A 339 13.83 -17.33 41.32
N LEU A 340 13.90 -16.40 42.25
CA LEU A 340 14.34 -15.02 42.00
C LEU A 340 15.71 -14.95 41.34
N GLN A 341 16.62 -15.81 41.76
CA GLN A 341 17.96 -15.89 41.15
C GLN A 341 17.86 -16.28 39.65
N TYR A 342 17.02 -17.26 39.29
CA TYR A 342 16.85 -17.65 37.89
C TYR A 342 16.19 -16.55 37.04
N VAL A 343 15.22 -15.85 37.63
CA VAL A 343 14.59 -14.68 36.98
C VAL A 343 15.62 -13.58 36.72
N LEU A 344 16.44 -13.27 37.71
CA LEU A 344 17.52 -12.26 37.58
C LEU A 344 18.56 -12.65 36.51
N GLU A 345 18.95 -13.94 36.47
CA GLU A 345 19.87 -14.42 35.42
C GLU A 345 19.28 -14.25 34.00
N THR A 346 17.99 -14.58 33.83
CA THR A 346 17.28 -14.40 32.52
C THR A 346 17.14 -12.92 32.19
N LEU A 347 16.81 -12.09 33.16
CA LEU A 347 16.65 -10.65 32.98
C LEU A 347 18.00 -9.96 32.61
N LEU A 348 19.13 -10.40 33.19
CA LEU A 348 20.45 -9.91 32.77
C LEU A 348 20.76 -10.24 31.30
N ILE A 349 20.37 -11.43 30.83
CA ILE A 349 20.54 -11.80 29.42
C ILE A 349 19.61 -10.94 28.55
N ALA A 350 18.37 -10.74 28.97
CA ALA A 350 17.36 -9.98 28.24
C ALA A 350 17.77 -8.50 28.07
N VAL A 351 18.34 -7.88 29.10
CA VAL A 351 18.84 -6.48 29.04
C VAL A 351 19.86 -6.27 27.91
N VAL A 352 20.62 -7.30 27.56
CA VAL A 352 21.59 -7.23 26.46
C VAL A 352 20.96 -7.70 25.15
N ALA A 353 20.07 -8.69 25.19
CA ALA A 353 19.45 -9.26 23.99
C ALA A 353 18.44 -8.28 23.35
N PHE A 354 17.64 -7.57 24.15
CA PHE A 354 16.58 -6.70 23.63
C PHE A 354 17.09 -5.51 22.79
N PRO A 355 18.09 -4.73 23.21
CA PRO A 355 18.63 -3.67 22.35
C PRO A 355 19.22 -4.20 21.04
N LEU A 356 19.85 -5.37 21.07
CA LEU A 356 20.38 -5.99 19.86
C LEU A 356 19.26 -6.54 18.97
N ALA A 357 18.19 -7.09 19.56
CA ALA A 357 17.00 -7.51 18.85
C ALA A 357 16.29 -6.32 18.16
N TYR A 358 16.23 -5.17 18.82
CA TYR A 358 15.72 -3.93 18.24
C TYR A 358 16.53 -3.50 17.00
N LEU A 359 17.84 -3.57 17.04
CA LEU A 359 18.69 -3.22 15.90
C LEU A 359 18.55 -4.23 14.76
N SER A 360 18.46 -5.53 15.07
CA SER A 360 18.27 -6.58 14.05
C SER A 360 16.86 -6.61 13.49
N SER A 361 15.83 -6.26 14.29
CA SER A 361 14.45 -6.24 13.81
C SER A 361 14.21 -5.20 12.73
N LYS A 362 14.90 -4.06 12.76
CA LYS A 362 14.85 -3.06 11.68
C LYS A 362 15.29 -3.63 10.33
N GLN A 363 16.37 -4.41 10.33
CA GLN A 363 16.88 -5.02 9.10
C GLN A 363 15.97 -6.17 8.62
N VAL A 364 15.48 -6.98 9.56
CA VAL A 364 14.58 -8.10 9.23
C VAL A 364 13.22 -7.59 8.77
N ALA A 365 12.68 -6.55 9.43
CA ALA A 365 11.43 -5.93 9.05
C ALA A 365 11.51 -5.30 7.66
N GLY A 366 12.60 -4.59 7.34
CA GLY A 366 12.82 -4.06 5.98
C GLY A 366 12.95 -5.16 4.92
N ALA A 367 13.69 -6.24 5.22
CA ALA A 367 13.84 -7.36 4.29
C ALA A 367 12.53 -8.16 4.10
N LEU A 368 11.73 -8.33 5.15
CA LEU A 368 10.41 -8.97 5.05
C LEU A 368 9.39 -8.03 4.40
N GLY A 369 9.47 -6.73 4.67
CA GLY A 369 8.61 -5.71 4.10
C GLY A 369 8.61 -5.74 2.58
N THR A 370 9.78 -5.91 1.97
CA THR A 370 9.90 -6.04 0.50
C THR A 370 9.17 -7.27 -0.08
N LEU A 371 8.94 -8.31 0.74
CA LEU A 371 8.19 -9.50 0.33
C LEU A 371 6.66 -9.31 0.41
N PHE A 372 6.21 -8.36 1.21
CA PHE A 372 4.79 -8.04 1.40
C PHE A 372 4.32 -6.82 0.58
N GLY A 373 5.18 -6.31 -0.32
CA GLY A 373 4.88 -5.20 -1.23
C GLY A 373 5.17 -3.82 -0.65
N LYS A 374 4.82 -2.76 -1.39
CA LYS A 374 5.11 -1.35 -1.05
C LYS A 374 4.53 -0.91 0.32
N ALA A 375 3.44 -1.52 0.74
CA ALA A 375 2.81 -1.27 2.05
C ALA A 375 3.76 -1.45 3.25
N ALA A 376 4.86 -2.17 3.07
CA ALA A 376 5.84 -2.43 4.12
C ALA A 376 7.23 -1.81 3.86
N GLU A 377 7.37 -0.96 2.85
CA GLU A 377 8.66 -0.34 2.48
C GLU A 377 9.14 0.64 3.57
N ASN A 378 8.23 1.27 4.30
CA ASN A 378 8.51 2.22 5.37
C ASN A 378 8.32 1.65 6.79
N VAL A 379 8.56 0.34 7.00
CA VAL A 379 8.39 -0.29 8.30
C VAL A 379 9.31 0.36 9.35
N ILE A 380 8.72 1.09 10.28
CA ILE A 380 9.42 1.74 11.39
C ILE A 380 9.26 0.89 12.65
N VAL A 381 10.36 0.26 13.09
CA VAL A 381 10.39 -0.42 14.38
C VAL A 381 10.54 0.61 15.48
N THR A 382 9.50 0.82 16.28
CA THR A 382 9.49 1.74 17.41
C THR A 382 9.80 1.03 18.74
N PRO A 383 10.26 1.75 19.78
CA PRO A 383 10.45 1.17 21.11
C PRO A 383 9.14 0.69 21.76
N GLU A 384 7.98 1.16 21.31
CA GLU A 384 6.67 0.80 21.82
C GLU A 384 6.31 -0.67 21.56
N HIS A 385 6.89 -1.29 20.53
CA HIS A 385 6.74 -2.72 20.26
C HIS A 385 7.35 -3.64 21.35
N PHE A 386 7.99 -3.05 22.37
CA PHE A 386 8.46 -3.79 23.54
C PHE A 386 7.41 -3.91 24.66
N MET A 387 6.34 -3.13 24.62
CA MET A 387 5.29 -3.14 25.64
C MET A 387 4.15 -4.09 25.28
#